data_3854e1ff1b24e49b7bfa3f38c9011a86
#
_entry.id   3854e1ff1b24e49b7bfa3f38c9011a86
#
_cell.length_a   1.000
_cell.length_b   1.000
_cell.length_c   1.000
_cell.angle_alpha   90.00
_cell.angle_beta   90.00
_cell.angle_gamma   90.00
#
_symmetry.space_group_name_H-M   'P 1'
#
loop_
_entity.id
_entity.type
_entity.pdbx_description
1 polymer ?
#
loop_
_entity_poly.entity_id
_entity_poly.type
_entity_poly.pdbx_seq_one_letter_code
_entity_poly.pdbx_strand_id
1 'polypeptide(L)'
;MAAEQRKLLEQLMGVCRSYLAGTCPHDLFTNTKQDLGPCPKLHSEGLKAEYDAASSHEKAKWGFEYDYLRDMQKYIDECNRRIDSAQRRLEKTPDEIRQTNHLLSQISDLNKTINAGLEETSVLGELGAVATAIDEFYKVRTAKHQKESLERDLKALADTSGPSGHQKLQVCDVCGAYLSRLDNDRRLADHFFGKMHLGYAKMRETYSILQKEMKGQPPSRHDDGPSGRGDAGFDDAGWGRDGGGGYGGRSYRGSGGGHRRKGGGGGYNRW
;
A
#
# COMPACT_ATOMS: atom_id res chain seq x y z
N MET A 1 7.67 46.26 22.07
CA MET A 1 6.26 45.99 21.67
C MET A 1 6.17 44.89 20.60
N ALA A 2 6.77 45.00 19.44
CA ALA A 2 6.66 43.96 18.41
C ALA A 2 7.20 42.58 18.81
N ALA A 3 8.32 42.50 19.53
CA ALA A 3 8.92 41.24 19.98
C ALA A 3 8.10 40.55 21.07
N GLU A 4 7.48 41.31 21.97
CA GLU A 4 6.63 40.78 23.04
C GLU A 4 5.28 40.27 22.52
N GLN A 5 4.67 40.99 21.57
CA GLN A 5 3.47 40.54 20.88
C GLN A 5 3.72 39.25 20.09
N ARG A 6 4.87 39.13 19.43
CA ARG A 6 5.30 37.95 18.72
C ARG A 6 5.44 36.74 19.67
N LYS A 7 6.10 36.94 20.82
CA LYS A 7 6.29 35.91 21.84
C LYS A 7 4.96 35.42 22.42
N LEU A 8 4.01 36.37 22.61
CA LEU A 8 2.67 36.06 23.08
C LEU A 8 1.86 35.26 22.06
N LEU A 9 1.93 35.63 20.75
CA LEU A 9 1.32 34.87 19.65
C LEU A 9 1.92 33.47 19.50
N GLU A 10 3.22 33.35 19.66
CA GLU A 10 3.93 32.05 19.61
C GLU A 10 3.49 31.15 20.77
N GLN A 11 3.24 31.69 21.97
CA GLN A 11 2.70 30.96 23.10
C GLN A 11 1.23 30.55 22.93
N LEU A 12 0.41 31.42 22.34
CA LEU A 12 -1.03 31.18 22.15
C LEU A 12 -1.33 30.25 20.95
N MET A 13 -0.61 30.40 19.84
CA MET A 13 -0.89 29.67 18.62
C MET A 13 -0.12 28.35 18.51
N GLY A 14 0.87 28.14 19.33
CA GLY A 14 1.78 27.00 19.20
C GLY A 14 2.61 27.04 17.91
N VAL A 15 3.88 26.74 17.99
CA VAL A 15 4.79 26.71 16.85
C VAL A 15 4.76 25.34 16.15
N CYS A 16 4.80 25.36 14.84
CA CYS A 16 4.84 24.13 14.04
C CYS A 16 6.22 23.48 14.12
N ARG A 17 6.36 22.44 14.92
CA ARG A 17 7.63 21.72 15.09
C ARG A 17 8.11 21.06 13.78
N SER A 18 7.19 20.56 12.95
CA SER A 18 7.50 19.99 11.65
C SER A 18 8.06 21.04 10.67
N TYR A 19 7.63 22.31 10.78
CA TYR A 19 8.18 23.41 10.01
C TYR A 19 9.59 23.79 10.48
N LEU A 20 9.82 23.78 11.79
CA LEU A 20 11.14 24.09 12.37
C LEU A 20 12.16 23.02 11.99
N ALA A 21 11.83 21.73 12.17
CA ALA A 21 12.73 20.62 11.89
C ALA A 21 12.92 20.32 10.40
N GLY A 22 12.03 20.83 9.53
CA GLY A 22 12.12 20.57 8.11
C GLY A 22 11.05 21.25 7.28
N THR A 23 10.19 20.49 6.64
CA THR A 23 9.09 20.97 5.80
C THR A 23 7.76 20.53 6.37
N CYS A 24 6.85 21.46 6.62
CA CYS A 24 5.52 21.14 7.10
C CYS A 24 4.72 20.39 6.01
N PRO A 25 4.03 19.28 6.32
CA PRO A 25 3.17 18.58 5.38
C PRO A 25 2.07 19.46 4.77
N HIS A 26 1.53 20.43 5.52
CA HIS A 26 0.56 21.40 5.02
C HIS A 26 1.12 22.24 3.88
N ASP A 27 2.38 22.68 3.94
CA ASP A 27 3.03 23.46 2.89
C ASP A 27 3.41 22.58 1.69
N LEU A 28 3.75 21.32 1.96
CA LEU A 28 4.25 20.40 0.95
C LEU A 28 3.17 20.01 -0.07
N PHE A 29 1.91 19.89 0.37
CA PHE A 29 0.80 19.41 -0.45
C PHE A 29 -0.22 20.49 -0.84
N THR A 30 0.12 21.77 -0.66
CA THR A 30 -0.75 22.88 -1.08
C THR A 30 -1.18 22.80 -2.54
N ASN A 31 -2.47 23.02 -2.80
CA ASN A 31 -3.06 22.95 -4.13
C ASN A 31 -2.95 21.57 -4.81
N THR A 32 -2.93 20.51 -4.01
CA THR A 32 -2.98 19.13 -4.50
C THR A 32 -4.26 18.42 -4.04
N LYS A 33 -4.52 17.21 -4.55
CA LYS A 33 -5.63 16.36 -4.05
C LYS A 33 -5.45 15.94 -2.59
N GLN A 34 -4.27 16.15 -2.02
CA GLN A 34 -3.88 15.84 -0.66
C GLN A 34 -3.65 17.10 0.18
N ASP A 35 -4.21 18.22 -0.28
CA ASP A 35 -4.13 19.49 0.43
C ASP A 35 -4.80 19.35 1.80
N LEU A 36 -4.03 19.63 2.83
CA LEU A 36 -4.48 19.57 4.23
C LEU A 36 -5.06 20.92 4.71
N GLY A 37 -5.09 21.91 3.81
CA GLY A 37 -5.41 23.29 4.16
C GLY A 37 -4.27 24.00 4.91
N PRO A 38 -4.49 25.23 5.36
CA PRO A 38 -3.48 26.00 6.08
C PRO A 38 -3.12 25.32 7.40
N CYS A 39 -1.83 25.37 7.76
CA CYS A 39 -1.38 24.81 9.02
C CYS A 39 -2.02 25.56 10.21
N PRO A 40 -2.63 24.85 11.18
CA PRO A 40 -3.20 25.48 12.37
C PRO A 40 -2.16 26.04 13.33
N LYS A 41 -0.86 25.71 13.11
CA LYS A 41 0.26 26.16 13.92
C LYS A 41 1.06 27.25 13.21
N LEU A 42 1.73 28.08 13.98
CA LEU A 42 2.52 29.19 13.47
C LEU A 42 3.79 28.70 12.75
N HIS A 43 4.02 29.18 11.53
CA HIS A 43 5.28 29.05 10.81
C HIS A 43 6.09 30.35 10.99
N SER A 44 7.16 30.28 11.78
CA SER A 44 8.05 31.42 12.05
C SER A 44 9.41 31.17 11.43
N GLU A 45 9.78 31.98 10.42
CA GLU A 45 11.09 31.90 9.77
C GLU A 45 12.23 32.25 10.73
N GLY A 46 11.99 33.21 11.65
CA GLY A 46 12.99 33.58 12.66
C GLY A 46 13.35 32.42 13.58
N LEU A 47 12.33 31.73 14.11
CA LEU A 47 12.56 30.55 14.95
C LEU A 47 13.17 29.38 14.19
N LYS A 48 12.87 29.25 12.90
CA LYS A 48 13.49 28.23 12.06
C LYS A 48 14.98 28.53 11.87
N ALA A 49 15.36 29.78 11.60
CA ALA A 49 16.76 30.19 11.49
C ALA A 49 17.53 29.98 12.80
N GLU A 50 16.90 30.28 13.96
CA GLU A 50 17.47 29.99 15.27
C GLU A 50 17.67 28.49 15.51
N TYR A 51 16.66 27.67 15.10
CA TYR A 51 16.75 26.22 15.20
C TYR A 51 17.84 25.65 14.29
N ASP A 52 17.95 26.16 13.05
CA ASP A 52 18.98 25.71 12.10
C ASP A 52 20.41 26.03 12.59
N ALA A 53 20.56 27.21 13.25
CA ALA A 53 21.84 27.65 13.84
C ALA A 53 22.20 26.94 15.15
N ALA A 54 21.24 26.27 15.80
CA ALA A 54 21.45 25.60 17.07
C ALA A 54 22.36 24.37 16.92
N SER A 55 23.09 24.06 18.00
CA SER A 55 23.96 22.87 18.03
C SER A 55 23.14 21.58 18.00
N SER A 56 23.75 20.49 17.52
CA SER A 56 23.11 19.16 17.48
C SER A 56 22.68 18.68 18.86
N HIS A 57 23.40 19.04 19.91
CA HIS A 57 23.03 18.73 21.29
C HIS A 57 21.74 19.44 21.75
N GLU A 58 21.57 20.71 21.38
CA GLU A 58 20.36 21.48 21.69
C GLU A 58 19.17 20.96 20.91
N LYS A 59 19.34 20.64 19.61
CA LYS A 59 18.30 20.02 18.77
C LYS A 59 17.82 18.70 19.35
N ALA A 60 18.75 17.85 19.79
CA ALA A 60 18.44 16.59 20.46
C ALA A 60 17.66 16.80 21.77
N LYS A 61 18.01 17.85 22.56
CA LYS A 61 17.29 18.19 23.78
C LYS A 61 15.86 18.64 23.54
N TRP A 62 15.61 19.38 22.46
CA TRP A 62 14.25 19.83 22.09
C TRP A 62 13.39 18.71 21.51
N GLY A 63 13.98 17.73 20.90
CA GLY A 63 13.28 16.54 20.39
C GLY A 63 12.32 16.79 19.23
N PHE A 64 12.40 17.93 18.53
CA PHE A 64 11.49 18.29 17.42
C PHE A 64 11.63 17.37 16.23
N GLU A 65 12.82 16.79 16.02
CA GLU A 65 13.09 15.82 14.98
C GLU A 65 12.29 14.51 15.20
N TYR A 66 12.10 14.09 16.45
CA TYR A 66 11.22 12.95 16.78
C TYR A 66 9.77 13.22 16.43
N ASP A 67 9.26 14.42 16.81
CA ASP A 67 7.90 14.81 16.47
C ASP A 67 7.72 14.87 14.96
N TYR A 68 8.69 15.43 14.24
CA TYR A 68 8.69 15.53 12.81
C TYR A 68 8.73 14.15 12.13
N LEU A 69 9.59 13.25 12.60
CA LEU A 69 9.66 11.88 12.12
C LEU A 69 8.33 11.15 12.32
N ARG A 70 7.72 11.29 13.49
CA ARG A 70 6.42 10.69 13.81
C ARG A 70 5.30 11.25 12.93
N ASP A 71 5.31 12.55 12.67
CA ASP A 71 4.33 13.17 11.78
C ASP A 71 4.51 12.71 10.33
N MET A 72 5.73 12.70 9.81
CA MET A 72 6.02 12.16 8.48
C MET A 72 5.57 10.69 8.33
N GLN A 73 5.83 9.88 9.35
CA GLN A 73 5.43 8.48 9.34
C GLN A 73 3.92 8.32 9.15
N LYS A 74 3.09 9.11 9.83
CA LYS A 74 1.63 9.06 9.68
C LYS A 74 1.19 9.26 8.22
N TYR A 75 1.75 10.29 7.56
CA TYR A 75 1.42 10.59 6.16
C TYR A 75 1.95 9.53 5.19
N ILE A 76 3.16 9.01 5.44
CA ILE A 76 3.72 7.91 4.66
C ILE A 76 2.88 6.65 4.81
N ASP A 77 2.47 6.28 6.02
CA ASP A 77 1.64 5.11 6.29
C ASP A 77 0.26 5.23 5.66
N GLU A 78 -0.33 6.41 5.67
CA GLU A 78 -1.59 6.66 4.97
C GLU A 78 -1.42 6.54 3.46
N CYS A 79 -0.32 7.08 2.91
CA CYS A 79 0.01 6.92 1.50
C CYS A 79 0.21 5.44 1.15
N ASN A 80 0.95 4.68 1.95
CA ASN A 80 1.16 3.25 1.74
C ASN A 80 -0.16 2.48 1.77
N ARG A 81 -1.06 2.75 2.72
CA ARG A 81 -2.40 2.13 2.74
C ARG A 81 -3.20 2.41 1.47
N ARG A 82 -3.08 3.62 0.90
CA ARG A 82 -3.71 3.95 -0.39
C ARG A 82 -3.07 3.20 -1.55
N ILE A 83 -1.74 3.09 -1.56
CA ILE A 83 -0.99 2.30 -2.54
C ILE A 83 -1.46 0.85 -2.49
N ASP A 84 -1.45 0.21 -1.33
CA ASP A 84 -1.88 -1.18 -1.14
C ASP A 84 -3.34 -1.39 -1.60
N SER A 85 -4.24 -0.49 -1.23
CA SER A 85 -5.63 -0.55 -1.67
C SER A 85 -5.77 -0.41 -3.18
N ALA A 86 -4.97 0.47 -3.80
CA ALA A 86 -4.97 0.68 -5.24
C ALA A 86 -4.36 -0.51 -5.98
N GLN A 87 -3.27 -1.09 -5.47
CA GLN A 87 -2.65 -2.29 -6.02
C GLN A 87 -3.60 -3.48 -5.98
N ARG A 88 -4.27 -3.73 -4.84
CA ARG A 88 -5.28 -4.80 -4.70
C ARG A 88 -6.43 -4.67 -5.71
N ARG A 89 -6.80 -3.45 -6.08
CA ARG A 89 -7.83 -3.23 -7.11
C ARG A 89 -7.35 -3.56 -8.52
N LEU A 90 -6.03 -3.52 -8.75
CA LEU A 90 -5.39 -3.84 -10.03
C LEU A 90 -4.88 -5.27 -10.09
N GLU A 91 -4.86 -5.99 -8.97
CA GLU A 91 -4.48 -7.41 -8.93
C GLU A 91 -5.46 -8.25 -9.73
N LYS A 92 -4.92 -9.23 -10.44
CA LYS A 92 -5.73 -10.20 -11.16
C LYS A 92 -6.57 -11.02 -10.17
N THR A 93 -7.79 -11.31 -10.57
CA THR A 93 -8.65 -12.20 -9.78
C THR A 93 -8.06 -13.62 -9.73
N PRO A 94 -8.35 -14.40 -8.67
CA PRO A 94 -7.88 -15.79 -8.58
C PRO A 94 -8.33 -16.64 -9.78
N ASP A 95 -9.47 -16.32 -10.38
CA ASP A 95 -9.99 -17.03 -11.56
C ASP A 95 -9.18 -16.70 -12.81
N GLU A 96 -8.83 -15.44 -13.04
CA GLU A 96 -7.94 -15.00 -14.11
C GLU A 96 -6.54 -15.63 -13.99
N ILE A 97 -6.00 -15.73 -12.77
CA ILE A 97 -4.74 -16.39 -12.50
C ILE A 97 -4.83 -17.88 -12.87
N ARG A 98 -5.91 -18.57 -12.48
CA ARG A 98 -6.14 -19.98 -12.81
C ARG A 98 -6.24 -20.20 -14.33
N GLN A 99 -7.00 -19.37 -15.03
CA GLN A 99 -7.12 -19.42 -16.48
C GLN A 99 -5.77 -19.17 -17.17
N THR A 100 -5.03 -18.16 -16.73
CA THR A 100 -3.69 -17.87 -17.27
C THR A 100 -2.75 -19.07 -17.09
N ASN A 101 -2.71 -19.65 -15.88
CA ASN A 101 -1.86 -20.80 -15.59
C ASN A 101 -2.27 -22.05 -16.41
N HIS A 102 -3.56 -22.25 -16.60
CA HIS A 102 -4.07 -23.35 -17.43
C HIS A 102 -3.64 -23.22 -18.90
N LEU A 103 -3.80 -22.03 -19.48
CA LEU A 103 -3.33 -21.75 -20.85
C LEU A 103 -1.82 -21.92 -21.00
N LEU A 104 -1.04 -21.43 -20.02
CA LEU A 104 0.42 -21.59 -20.03
C LEU A 104 0.84 -23.07 -19.95
N SER A 105 0.16 -23.87 -19.13
CA SER A 105 0.41 -25.32 -19.04
C SER A 105 0.14 -26.00 -20.39
N GLN A 106 -1.02 -25.71 -21.00
CA GLN A 106 -1.35 -26.27 -22.32
C GLN A 106 -0.34 -25.90 -23.43
N ILE A 107 0.10 -24.62 -23.45
CA ILE A 107 1.13 -24.14 -24.37
C ILE A 107 2.45 -24.88 -24.12
N SER A 108 2.84 -25.10 -22.88
CA SER A 108 4.04 -25.83 -22.49
C SER A 108 3.99 -27.28 -22.98
N ASP A 109 2.86 -27.97 -22.79
CA ASP A 109 2.68 -29.35 -23.19
C ASP A 109 2.66 -29.49 -24.71
N LEU A 110 2.01 -28.56 -25.44
CA LEU A 110 2.09 -28.54 -26.91
C LEU A 110 3.51 -28.26 -27.40
N ASN A 111 4.29 -27.43 -26.75
CA ASN A 111 5.69 -27.21 -27.08
C ASN A 111 6.52 -28.50 -26.96
N LYS A 112 6.32 -29.30 -25.92
CA LYS A 112 6.98 -30.60 -25.76
C LYS A 112 6.58 -31.55 -26.87
N THR A 113 5.28 -31.62 -27.17
CA THR A 113 4.76 -32.47 -28.28
C THR A 113 5.30 -32.04 -29.62
N ILE A 114 5.38 -30.73 -29.91
CA ILE A 114 5.94 -30.23 -31.18
C ILE A 114 7.42 -30.58 -31.27
N ASN A 115 8.20 -30.38 -30.22
CA ASN A 115 9.64 -30.71 -30.27
C ASN A 115 9.88 -32.20 -30.44
N ALA A 116 9.18 -33.05 -29.69
CA ALA A 116 9.29 -34.52 -29.84
C ALA A 116 8.87 -34.98 -31.24
N GLY A 117 7.76 -34.46 -31.78
CA GLY A 117 7.30 -34.81 -33.12
C GLY A 117 8.22 -34.30 -34.23
N LEU A 118 8.90 -33.17 -34.05
CA LEU A 118 9.94 -32.71 -35.00
C LEU A 118 11.16 -33.65 -35.00
N GLU A 119 11.61 -34.06 -33.81
CA GLU A 119 12.71 -35.03 -33.68
C GLU A 119 12.34 -36.38 -34.34
N GLU A 120 11.12 -36.87 -34.06
CA GLU A 120 10.61 -38.11 -34.66
C GLU A 120 10.51 -38.01 -36.20
N THR A 121 9.98 -36.90 -36.71
CA THR A 121 9.89 -36.62 -38.14
C THR A 121 11.28 -36.62 -38.79
N SER A 122 12.29 -36.06 -38.13
CA SER A 122 13.68 -36.06 -38.60
C SER A 122 14.25 -37.46 -38.69
N VAL A 123 14.10 -38.26 -37.63
CA VAL A 123 14.59 -39.65 -37.57
C VAL A 123 13.90 -40.52 -38.63
N LEU A 124 12.56 -40.41 -38.79
CA LEU A 124 11.82 -41.13 -39.81
C LEU A 124 12.24 -40.74 -41.22
N GLY A 125 12.56 -39.48 -41.44
CA GLY A 125 13.10 -38.98 -42.71
C GLY A 125 14.47 -39.57 -43.04
N GLU A 126 15.37 -39.67 -42.09
CA GLU A 126 16.70 -40.27 -42.22
C GLU A 126 16.62 -41.78 -42.52
N LEU A 127 15.63 -42.45 -41.91
CA LEU A 127 15.37 -43.90 -42.17
C LEU A 127 14.68 -44.17 -43.52
N GLY A 128 14.31 -43.11 -44.24
CA GLY A 128 13.61 -43.25 -45.52
C GLY A 128 12.12 -43.60 -45.40
N ALA A 129 11.54 -43.59 -44.21
CA ALA A 129 10.13 -43.87 -43.96
C ALA A 129 9.26 -42.63 -44.26
N VAL A 130 9.24 -42.18 -45.49
CA VAL A 130 8.67 -40.91 -45.94
C VAL A 130 7.17 -40.78 -45.61
N ALA A 131 6.39 -41.83 -45.82
CA ALA A 131 4.94 -41.79 -45.57
C ALA A 131 4.63 -41.52 -44.11
N THR A 132 5.29 -42.22 -43.18
CA THR A 132 5.12 -42.03 -41.73
C THR A 132 5.67 -40.69 -41.26
N ALA A 133 6.79 -40.23 -41.84
CA ALA A 133 7.33 -38.88 -41.55
C ALA A 133 6.34 -37.76 -41.95
N ILE A 134 5.64 -37.91 -43.06
CA ILE A 134 4.61 -36.96 -43.49
C ILE A 134 3.43 -36.96 -42.52
N ASP A 135 2.96 -38.13 -42.08
CA ASP A 135 1.86 -38.24 -41.13
C ASP A 135 2.21 -37.56 -39.79
N GLU A 136 3.44 -37.80 -39.28
CA GLU A 136 3.91 -37.13 -38.05
C GLU A 136 4.07 -35.61 -38.25
N PHE A 137 4.56 -35.16 -39.40
CA PHE A 137 4.64 -33.73 -39.71
C PHE A 137 3.27 -33.06 -39.70
N TYR A 138 2.21 -33.72 -40.20
CA TYR A 138 0.86 -33.18 -40.15
C TYR A 138 0.34 -33.06 -38.69
N LYS A 139 0.67 -34.01 -37.79
CA LYS A 139 0.35 -33.93 -36.37
C LYS A 139 1.05 -32.74 -35.71
N VAL A 140 2.35 -32.57 -35.99
CA VAL A 140 3.14 -31.41 -35.49
C VAL A 140 2.56 -30.11 -36.01
N ARG A 141 2.19 -30.03 -37.27
CA ARG A 141 1.54 -28.84 -37.85
C ARG A 141 0.23 -28.50 -37.14
N THR A 142 -0.60 -29.51 -36.87
CA THR A 142 -1.86 -29.33 -36.13
C THR A 142 -1.61 -28.83 -34.70
N ALA A 143 -0.64 -29.42 -33.99
CA ALA A 143 -0.24 -28.97 -32.63
C ALA A 143 0.28 -27.53 -32.65
N LYS A 144 1.01 -27.13 -33.70
CA LYS A 144 1.49 -25.76 -33.87
C LYS A 144 0.35 -24.76 -34.04
N HIS A 145 -0.66 -25.08 -34.83
CA HIS A 145 -1.85 -24.24 -35.00
C HIS A 145 -2.66 -24.11 -33.69
N GLN A 146 -2.78 -25.22 -32.94
CA GLN A 146 -3.42 -25.20 -31.62
C GLN A 146 -2.66 -24.28 -30.65
N LYS A 147 -1.32 -24.39 -30.62
CA LYS A 147 -0.48 -23.48 -29.81
C LYS A 147 -0.70 -22.02 -30.19
N GLU A 148 -0.68 -21.68 -31.47
CA GLU A 148 -0.91 -20.31 -31.94
C GLU A 148 -2.30 -19.79 -31.56
N SER A 149 -3.32 -20.65 -31.48
CA SER A 149 -4.66 -20.28 -30.98
C SER A 149 -4.62 -19.95 -29.49
N LEU A 150 -4.01 -20.84 -28.68
CA LEU A 150 -3.90 -20.61 -27.22
C LEU A 150 -3.05 -19.36 -26.87
N GLU A 151 -2.00 -19.08 -27.67
CA GLU A 151 -1.23 -17.85 -27.51
C GLU A 151 -2.07 -16.59 -27.80
N ARG A 152 -2.96 -16.65 -28.80
CA ARG A 152 -3.92 -15.57 -29.07
C ARG A 152 -4.91 -15.40 -27.91
N ASP A 153 -5.43 -16.50 -27.37
CA ASP A 153 -6.34 -16.48 -26.24
C ASP A 153 -5.67 -15.93 -24.98
N LEU A 154 -4.42 -16.33 -24.73
CA LEU A 154 -3.61 -15.79 -23.63
C LEU A 154 -3.38 -14.29 -23.77
N LYS A 155 -3.10 -13.83 -25.00
CA LYS A 155 -2.95 -12.40 -25.29
C LYS A 155 -4.27 -11.65 -25.08
N ALA A 156 -5.38 -12.18 -25.58
CA ALA A 156 -6.70 -11.60 -25.38
C ALA A 156 -7.06 -11.51 -23.90
N LEU A 157 -6.79 -12.58 -23.11
CA LEU A 157 -6.98 -12.56 -21.66
C LEU A 157 -6.11 -11.50 -21.00
N ALA A 158 -4.85 -11.33 -21.42
CA ALA A 158 -3.95 -10.31 -20.91
C ALA A 158 -4.42 -8.87 -21.24
N ASP A 159 -5.10 -8.68 -22.37
CA ASP A 159 -5.59 -7.38 -22.80
C ASP A 159 -6.93 -7.01 -22.16
N THR A 160 -7.78 -8.01 -21.80
CA THR A 160 -9.11 -7.81 -21.21
C THR A 160 -9.13 -7.93 -19.69
N SER A 161 -8.11 -8.56 -19.07
CA SER A 161 -8.08 -8.72 -17.63
C SER A 161 -7.75 -7.43 -16.90
N GLY A 162 -8.76 -6.90 -16.22
CA GLY A 162 -8.69 -5.73 -15.33
C GLY A 162 -10.06 -5.10 -15.14
N PRO A 163 -10.37 -4.51 -13.98
CA PRO A 163 -11.67 -3.93 -13.66
C PRO A 163 -12.14 -2.84 -14.62
N SER A 164 -11.27 -2.31 -15.43
CA SER A 164 -11.56 -1.25 -16.41
C SER A 164 -11.24 -1.61 -17.85
N GLY A 165 -11.05 -2.90 -18.19
CA GLY A 165 -11.02 -3.44 -19.58
C GLY A 165 -10.10 -2.76 -20.60
N HIS A 166 -9.59 -1.58 -20.35
CA HIS A 166 -8.96 -0.74 -21.37
C HIS A 166 -7.61 -0.14 -21.02
N GLN A 167 -7.17 -0.25 -19.75
CA GLN A 167 -5.93 0.40 -19.37
C GLN A 167 -5.05 -0.51 -18.53
N LYS A 168 -3.86 -0.80 -19.03
CA LYS A 168 -2.77 -1.43 -18.28
C LYS A 168 -2.28 -0.41 -17.23
N LEU A 169 -3.09 -0.21 -16.19
CA LEU A 169 -2.79 0.71 -15.11
C LEU A 169 -1.75 0.09 -14.17
N GLN A 170 -0.91 0.95 -13.62
CA GLN A 170 -0.03 0.65 -12.51
C GLN A 170 -0.15 1.75 -11.46
N VAL A 171 0.19 1.43 -10.23
CA VAL A 171 0.20 2.38 -9.13
C VAL A 171 1.63 2.86 -8.91
N CYS A 172 1.81 4.16 -8.76
CA CYS A 172 3.11 4.72 -8.39
C CYS A 172 3.42 4.39 -6.92
N ASP A 173 4.52 3.69 -6.65
CA ASP A 173 4.94 3.25 -5.32
C ASP A 173 5.35 4.41 -4.38
N VAL A 174 5.56 5.60 -4.93
CA VAL A 174 5.93 6.79 -4.16
C VAL A 174 4.71 7.55 -3.66
N CYS A 175 3.73 7.82 -4.52
CA CYS A 175 2.61 8.74 -4.22
C CYS A 175 1.22 8.10 -4.35
N GLY A 176 1.11 6.86 -4.86
CA GLY A 176 -0.15 6.16 -5.02
C GLY A 176 -1.03 6.63 -6.18
N ALA A 177 -0.48 7.38 -7.13
CA ALA A 177 -1.22 7.77 -8.32
C ALA A 177 -1.30 6.63 -9.34
N TYR A 178 -2.43 6.52 -10.04
CA TYR A 178 -2.58 5.60 -11.15
C TYR A 178 -1.88 6.13 -12.39
N LEU A 179 -1.06 5.30 -13.00
CA LEU A 179 -0.33 5.55 -14.24
C LEU A 179 -0.73 4.50 -15.27
N SER A 180 -0.93 4.90 -16.51
CA SER A 180 -1.10 3.95 -17.61
C SER A 180 0.25 3.55 -18.17
N ARG A 181 0.45 2.24 -18.40
CA ARG A 181 1.65 1.73 -19.09
C ARG A 181 1.74 2.17 -20.56
N LEU A 182 0.63 2.66 -21.08
CA LEU A 182 0.51 3.16 -22.45
C LEU A 182 0.58 4.70 -22.52
N ASP A 183 0.78 5.35 -21.37
CA ASP A 183 0.96 6.80 -21.34
C ASP A 183 2.25 7.21 -22.08
N ASN A 184 2.19 8.33 -22.73
CA ASN A 184 3.36 8.91 -23.38
C ASN A 184 4.34 9.48 -22.34
N ASP A 185 5.61 9.60 -22.74
CA ASP A 185 6.69 10.07 -21.84
C ASP A 185 6.40 11.43 -21.23
N ARG A 186 5.68 12.31 -21.95
CA ARG A 186 5.30 13.62 -21.45
C ARG A 186 4.37 13.53 -20.24
N ARG A 187 3.35 12.67 -20.28
CA ARG A 187 2.43 12.48 -19.15
C ARG A 187 3.11 11.84 -17.94
N LEU A 188 4.04 10.93 -18.20
CA LEU A 188 4.87 10.34 -17.15
C LEU A 188 5.80 11.39 -16.54
N ALA A 189 6.41 12.24 -17.36
CA ALA A 189 7.21 13.36 -16.88
C ALA A 189 6.38 14.34 -16.03
N ASP A 190 5.19 14.73 -16.51
CA ASP A 190 4.27 15.60 -15.77
C ASP A 190 3.89 15.02 -14.40
N HIS A 191 3.75 13.69 -14.31
CA HIS A 191 3.52 13.02 -13.04
C HIS A 191 4.74 13.12 -12.11
N PHE A 192 5.95 12.80 -12.61
CA PHE A 192 7.16 12.77 -11.79
C PHE A 192 7.58 14.18 -11.34
N PHE A 193 7.33 15.21 -12.13
CA PHE A 193 7.54 16.60 -11.73
C PHE A 193 6.35 17.19 -10.94
N GLY A 194 5.28 16.44 -10.77
CA GLY A 194 4.11 16.87 -10.03
C GLY A 194 4.37 17.05 -8.53
N LYS A 195 3.78 18.11 -7.93
CA LYS A 195 3.94 18.42 -6.50
C LYS A 195 3.65 17.24 -5.58
N MET A 196 2.64 16.41 -5.87
CA MET A 196 2.32 15.23 -5.06
C MET A 196 3.46 14.21 -5.07
N HIS A 197 4.01 13.90 -6.26
CA HIS A 197 5.10 12.92 -6.36
C HIS A 197 6.35 13.43 -5.66
N LEU A 198 6.78 14.66 -6.00
CA LEU A 198 7.95 15.28 -5.36
C LEU A 198 7.79 15.45 -3.86
N GLY A 199 6.58 15.80 -3.39
CA GLY A 199 6.28 15.94 -1.97
C GLY A 199 6.47 14.64 -1.22
N TYR A 200 5.89 13.54 -1.70
CA TYR A 200 6.08 12.23 -1.08
C TYR A 200 7.50 11.70 -1.22
N ALA A 201 8.16 11.93 -2.36
CA ALA A 201 9.56 11.55 -2.56
C ALA A 201 10.46 12.22 -1.51
N LYS A 202 10.36 13.55 -1.40
CA LYS A 202 11.10 14.33 -0.40
C LYS A 202 10.79 13.88 1.04
N MET A 203 9.51 13.63 1.35
CA MET A 203 9.12 13.17 2.68
C MET A 203 9.71 11.79 3.02
N ARG A 204 9.70 10.83 2.08
CA ARG A 204 10.31 9.51 2.26
C ARG A 204 11.82 9.57 2.41
N GLU A 205 12.48 10.40 1.61
CA GLU A 205 13.92 10.64 1.68
C GLU A 205 14.30 11.23 3.05
N THR A 206 13.66 12.33 3.46
CA THR A 206 13.90 12.98 4.75
C THR A 206 13.63 12.02 5.90
N TYR A 207 12.54 11.24 5.84
CA TYR A 207 12.22 10.23 6.85
C TYR A 207 13.33 9.18 6.96
N SER A 208 13.84 8.69 5.83
CA SER A 208 14.89 7.66 5.82
C SER A 208 16.22 8.17 6.39
N ILE A 209 16.55 9.43 6.13
CA ILE A 209 17.76 10.09 6.65
C ILE A 209 17.62 10.24 8.17
N LEU A 210 16.55 10.89 8.64
CA LEU A 210 16.33 11.11 10.07
C LEU A 210 16.22 9.79 10.84
N GLN A 211 15.55 8.78 10.27
CA GLN A 211 15.46 7.47 10.91
C GLN A 211 16.85 6.82 11.10
N LYS A 212 17.78 7.03 10.17
CA LYS A 212 19.16 6.51 10.29
C LYS A 212 19.94 7.27 11.35
N GLU A 213 19.83 8.59 11.37
CA GLU A 213 20.53 9.46 12.31
C GLU A 213 20.07 9.23 13.75
N MET A 214 18.76 8.97 13.92
CA MET A 214 18.16 8.75 15.24
C MET A 214 18.21 7.29 15.72
N LYS A 215 18.68 6.35 14.89
CA LYS A 215 18.93 4.96 15.32
C LYS A 215 20.04 4.96 16.39
N GLY A 216 19.64 4.83 17.65
CA GLY A 216 20.55 4.77 18.79
C GLY A 216 20.41 5.94 19.78
N GLN A 217 19.62 6.95 19.48
CA GLN A 217 19.28 7.99 20.46
C GLN A 217 17.94 7.68 21.10
N PRO A 218 17.85 7.47 22.43
CA PRO A 218 16.56 7.32 23.09
C PRO A 218 15.78 8.62 22.97
N PRO A 219 14.44 8.57 22.79
CA PRO A 219 13.61 9.77 22.79
C PRO A 219 13.84 10.52 24.10
N SER A 220 14.24 11.78 24.02
CA SER A 220 14.22 12.67 25.17
C SER A 220 12.77 12.70 25.65
N ARG A 221 12.51 12.20 26.86
CA ARG A 221 11.19 12.30 27.48
C ARG A 221 10.92 13.79 27.66
N HIS A 222 10.14 14.38 26.76
CA HIS A 222 9.45 15.61 27.08
C HIS A 222 8.43 15.24 28.16
N ASP A 223 8.72 15.66 29.35
CA ASP A 223 7.80 15.69 30.47
C ASP A 223 6.71 16.70 30.11
N ASP A 224 5.70 16.25 29.37
CA ASP A 224 4.44 16.96 29.24
C ASP A 224 3.83 16.90 30.64
N GLY A 225 3.90 18.01 31.34
CA GLY A 225 3.66 18.27 32.72
C GLY A 225 2.56 17.47 33.44
N PRO A 226 2.54 17.52 34.77
CA PRO A 226 1.81 16.58 35.60
C PRO A 226 0.31 16.65 35.33
N SER A 227 -0.22 15.67 34.63
CA SER A 227 -1.63 15.36 34.78
C SER A 227 -1.81 14.86 36.20
N GLY A 228 -2.28 15.78 37.08
CA GLY A 228 -2.63 15.47 38.46
C GLY A 228 -3.57 14.26 38.49
N ARG A 229 -3.01 13.10 38.78
CA ARG A 229 -3.77 12.04 39.42
C ARG A 229 -3.70 12.31 40.88
N GLY A 230 -4.80 12.86 41.39
CA GLY A 230 -5.11 12.84 42.80
C GLY A 230 -4.99 11.42 43.30
N ASP A 231 -3.99 11.23 44.12
CA ASP A 231 -3.85 10.09 45.00
C ASP A 231 -4.98 10.26 46.06
N ALA A 232 -6.07 9.52 45.82
CA ALA A 232 -7.03 9.23 46.86
C ALA A 232 -6.61 7.90 47.46
N GLY A 233 -5.77 7.97 48.50
CA GLY A 233 -5.50 6.87 49.36
C GLY A 233 -6.82 6.25 49.86
N PHE A 234 -6.95 4.96 49.63
CA PHE A 234 -7.92 4.14 50.33
C PHE A 234 -7.13 3.06 51.06
N ASP A 235 -7.08 3.29 52.38
CA ASP A 235 -6.46 2.40 53.32
C ASP A 235 -7.07 0.98 53.28
N ASP A 236 -6.16 0.07 53.34
CA ASP A 236 -6.17 -1.29 53.78
C ASP A 236 -7.26 -1.61 54.85
N ALA A 237 -8.01 -2.69 54.59
CA ALA A 237 -8.52 -3.56 55.62
C ALA A 237 -8.58 -4.98 55.01
N GLY A 238 -7.59 -5.76 55.41
CA GLY A 238 -7.53 -7.18 55.15
C GLY A 238 -8.70 -7.92 55.76
N TRP A 239 -9.06 -9.03 55.13
CA TRP A 239 -9.59 -10.25 55.81
C TRP A 239 -9.29 -11.44 54.90
N GLY A 240 -8.58 -12.34 55.44
CA GLY A 240 -8.17 -13.56 54.85
C GLY A 240 -9.23 -14.66 54.87
N ARG A 241 -8.82 -15.74 54.28
CA ARG A 241 -9.16 -17.14 54.54
C ARG A 241 -10.12 -17.83 53.59
N ASP A 242 -9.51 -18.83 52.99
CA ASP A 242 -9.92 -20.24 52.88
C ASP A 242 -10.99 -20.67 51.88
N GLY A 243 -10.57 -21.64 51.10
CA GLY A 243 -11.33 -22.90 50.96
C GLY A 243 -11.85 -23.24 49.58
N GLY A 244 -11.12 -24.03 48.85
CA GLY A 244 -11.49 -25.39 48.53
C GLY A 244 -12.59 -25.64 47.48
N GLY A 245 -12.22 -26.47 46.48
CA GLY A 245 -13.14 -27.45 45.88
C GLY A 245 -13.88 -26.94 44.63
N GLY A 246 -13.64 -27.35 43.41
CA GLY A 246 -13.77 -28.69 42.93
C GLY A 246 -15.05 -28.94 42.12
N TYR A 247 -14.90 -29.53 40.93
CA TYR A 247 -15.90 -30.20 40.09
C TYR A 247 -16.89 -29.38 39.26
N GLY A 248 -16.79 -29.53 37.91
CA GLY A 248 -17.60 -30.52 37.25
C GLY A 248 -18.53 -29.95 36.23
N GLY A 249 -18.25 -30.16 34.99
CA GLY A 249 -18.98 -30.60 33.87
C GLY A 249 -20.47 -30.21 33.67
N ARG A 250 -20.80 -29.81 32.50
CA ARG A 250 -21.78 -30.43 31.59
C ARG A 250 -22.22 -29.48 30.52
N SER A 251 -21.89 -29.82 29.29
CA SER A 251 -22.64 -29.86 28.07
C SER A 251 -24.17 -29.73 28.25
N TYR A 252 -24.76 -28.78 27.49
CA TYR A 252 -26.11 -28.95 26.95
C TYR A 252 -26.24 -28.42 25.53
N ARG A 253 -26.59 -29.30 24.63
CA ARG A 253 -27.21 -29.16 23.32
C ARG A 253 -28.65 -28.64 23.47
N GLY A 254 -29.10 -27.91 22.42
CA GLY A 254 -30.51 -27.66 22.13
C GLY A 254 -30.58 -26.55 21.09
N SER A 255 -30.73 -26.77 19.81
CA SER A 255 -31.87 -27.29 19.03
C SER A 255 -33.10 -26.39 19.10
N GLY A 256 -33.44 -25.85 17.88
CA GLY A 256 -34.84 -25.60 17.59
C GLY A 256 -35.19 -24.24 16.98
N GLY A 257 -35.53 -24.23 15.69
CA GLY A 257 -36.75 -23.74 15.12
C GLY A 257 -36.73 -22.27 14.69
N GLY A 258 -36.64 -21.84 13.44
CA GLY A 258 -37.67 -22.00 12.42
C GLY A 258 -38.74 -20.93 12.53
N HIS A 259 -38.68 -19.90 11.65
CA HIS A 259 -39.92 -19.32 11.11
C HIS A 259 -39.67 -18.56 9.81
N ARG A 260 -40.29 -19.05 8.76
CA ARG A 260 -40.58 -18.45 7.45
C ARG A 260 -41.54 -17.27 7.60
N ARG A 261 -41.34 -16.22 6.83
CA ARG A 261 -42.38 -15.38 6.14
C ARG A 261 -41.61 -14.59 5.10
N LYS A 262 -41.75 -14.75 3.83
CA LYS A 262 -42.76 -14.63 2.76
C LYS A 262 -43.37 -13.23 2.68
N GLY A 263 -43.20 -12.63 1.50
CA GLY A 263 -43.93 -11.49 0.94
C GLY A 263 -43.01 -10.33 0.60
N GLY A 264 -42.83 -9.84 -0.60
CA GLY A 264 -43.63 -9.63 -1.77
C GLY A 264 -43.28 -8.25 -2.22
N GLY A 265 -42.78 -8.06 -3.45
CA GLY A 265 -43.47 -7.48 -4.53
C GLY A 265 -43.20 -5.99 -4.79
N GLY A 266 -42.87 -5.66 -6.05
CA GLY A 266 -42.99 -4.34 -6.66
C GLY A 266 -41.65 -3.64 -6.84
N GLY A 267 -41.01 -3.40 -8.00
CA GLY A 267 -41.57 -3.05 -9.29
C GLY A 267 -41.40 -1.57 -9.55
N TYR A 268 -40.91 -1.27 -10.74
CA TYR A 268 -40.76 0.02 -11.42
C TYR A 268 -39.40 0.69 -11.37
N ASN A 269 -38.62 0.51 -12.44
CA ASN A 269 -38.50 1.35 -13.65
C ASN A 269 -37.77 2.70 -13.51
N ARG A 270 -36.77 2.79 -14.38
CA ARG A 270 -36.46 3.95 -15.26
C ARG A 270 -35.67 5.09 -14.63
N TRP A 271 -34.52 5.31 -15.02
CA TRP A 271 -33.89 5.98 -16.19
C TRP A 271 -32.40 5.63 -16.21
#